data_049bfddf99c568458fb2c6bd62245d9f
#
_entry.id   049bfddf99c568458fb2c6bd62245d9f
#
_cell.length_a   1.000
_cell.length_b   1.000
_cell.length_c   1.000
_cell.angle_alpha   90.00
_cell.angle_beta   90.00
_cell.angle_gamma   90.00
#
_symmetry.space_group_name_H-M   'P 1'
#
loop_
_entity.id
_entity.type
_entity.pdbx_description
1 polymer ?
#
loop_
_entity_poly.entity_id
_entity_poly.type
_entity_poly.pdbx_seq_one_letter_code
_entity_poly.pdbx_strand_id
1 'polypeptide(L)'
;MPQLSIIIPLFNSCDFILRALQSCINQTLKDIEILIINDKSKDNSLNMVLEFAKKDPRIKIFQNEENLGTFASRNLGVLHSSSDFIIFLDSDDFLTLDACEIAFKEMKKGFDLLCFDAFVHRVKTKQFYRFKQDEVFNQKEFLEFLSKQRHFCWSVWTKCFKKDIILKSFEKIKIDERLSYGEDVLFCYIYFMFC
;
A
#
# COMPACT_ATOMS: atom_id res chain seq x y z
N MET A 1 -0.35 20.14 -1.51
CA MET A 1 -0.26 18.84 -0.79
C MET A 1 -0.51 17.74 -1.80
N PRO A 2 0.21 16.64 -1.78
CA PRO A 2 -0.01 15.54 -2.72
C PRO A 2 -1.44 14.98 -2.58
N GLN A 3 -1.99 14.50 -3.68
CA GLN A 3 -3.35 13.97 -3.73
C GLN A 3 -3.42 12.52 -3.27
N LEU A 4 -2.29 11.78 -3.37
CA LEU A 4 -2.19 10.38 -2.99
C LEU A 4 -0.75 10.06 -2.57
N SER A 5 -0.57 9.25 -1.53
CA SER A 5 0.72 8.74 -1.07
C SER A 5 0.86 7.26 -1.45
N ILE A 6 1.99 6.92 -2.07
CA ILE A 6 2.40 5.53 -2.29
C ILE A 6 3.46 5.20 -1.24
N ILE A 7 3.24 4.15 -0.45
CA ILE A 7 4.15 3.69 0.59
C ILE A 7 4.76 2.36 0.17
N ILE A 8 6.10 2.32 0.11
CA ILE A 8 6.86 1.14 -0.32
C ILE A 8 7.80 0.70 0.82
N PRO A 9 7.48 -0.38 1.55
CA PRO A 9 8.46 -1.03 2.43
C PRO A 9 9.60 -1.60 1.60
N LEU A 10 10.85 -1.34 2.02
CA LEU A 10 12.04 -1.77 1.30
C LEU A 10 12.94 -2.61 2.20
N PHE A 11 13.11 -3.88 1.86
CA PHE A 11 14.07 -4.76 2.51
C PHE A 11 14.68 -5.74 1.51
N ASN A 12 15.98 -5.59 1.21
CA ASN A 12 16.77 -6.47 0.34
C ASN A 12 16.07 -6.79 -1.00
N SER A 13 15.70 -5.75 -1.76
CA SER A 13 14.92 -5.85 -2.99
C SER A 13 15.63 -5.29 -4.22
N CYS A 14 16.97 -5.38 -4.28
CA CYS A 14 17.76 -4.77 -5.36
C CYS A 14 17.36 -5.24 -6.77
N ASP A 15 16.84 -6.47 -6.90
CA ASP A 15 16.42 -7.02 -8.19
C ASP A 15 15.08 -6.46 -8.70
N PHE A 16 14.27 -5.87 -7.81
CA PHE A 16 12.88 -5.51 -8.11
C PHE A 16 12.56 -4.03 -7.95
N ILE A 17 13.19 -3.35 -6.99
CA ILE A 17 12.81 -2.00 -6.57
C ILE A 17 12.79 -0.97 -7.71
N LEU A 18 13.67 -1.11 -8.72
CA LEU A 18 13.69 -0.19 -9.85
C LEU A 18 12.40 -0.24 -10.66
N ARG A 19 11.83 -1.42 -10.86
CA ARG A 19 10.55 -1.59 -11.55
C ARG A 19 9.42 -0.96 -10.76
N ALA A 20 9.37 -1.19 -9.45
CA ALA A 20 8.39 -0.60 -8.56
C ALA A 20 8.44 0.94 -8.62
N LEU A 21 9.64 1.52 -8.45
CA LEU A 21 9.85 2.97 -8.52
C LEU A 21 9.46 3.56 -9.88
N GLN A 22 9.87 2.95 -10.98
CA GLN A 22 9.52 3.43 -12.32
C GLN A 22 8.00 3.44 -12.53
N SER A 23 7.28 2.44 -12.01
CA SER A 23 5.82 2.40 -12.10
C SER A 23 5.16 3.56 -11.34
N CYS A 24 5.73 3.96 -10.19
CA CYS A 24 5.25 5.08 -9.40
C CYS A 24 5.59 6.44 -10.05
N ILE A 25 6.82 6.61 -10.53
CA ILE A 25 7.28 7.85 -11.18
C ILE A 25 6.45 8.16 -12.43
N ASN A 26 6.09 7.12 -13.19
CA ASN A 26 5.39 7.22 -14.46
C ASN A 26 3.86 7.35 -14.32
N GLN A 27 3.29 7.34 -13.11
CA GLN A 27 1.85 7.50 -12.93
C GLN A 27 1.30 8.72 -13.67
N THR A 28 0.09 8.61 -14.23
CA THR A 28 -0.62 9.72 -14.89
C THR A 28 -0.95 10.83 -13.90
N LEU A 29 -1.35 10.47 -12.67
CA LEU A 29 -1.50 11.43 -11.57
C LEU A 29 -0.12 11.91 -11.12
N LYS A 30 0.20 13.19 -11.36
CA LYS A 30 1.54 13.74 -11.06
C LYS A 30 1.69 14.25 -9.64
N ASP A 31 0.60 14.69 -9.03
CA ASP A 31 0.59 15.24 -7.67
C ASP A 31 0.50 14.13 -6.62
N ILE A 32 1.52 13.31 -6.58
CA ILE A 32 1.69 12.18 -5.65
C ILE A 32 2.99 12.33 -4.87
N GLU A 33 3.10 11.64 -3.74
CA GLU A 33 4.36 11.40 -3.05
C GLU A 33 4.64 9.90 -2.98
N ILE A 34 5.91 9.54 -3.00
CA ILE A 34 6.41 8.16 -2.96
C ILE A 34 7.29 8.03 -1.72
N LEU A 35 6.81 7.31 -0.73
CA LEU A 35 7.48 7.14 0.56
C LEU A 35 8.14 5.76 0.59
N ILE A 36 9.47 5.74 0.57
CA ILE A 36 10.26 4.53 0.69
C ILE A 36 10.69 4.36 2.14
N ILE A 37 10.30 3.25 2.74
CA ILE A 37 10.66 2.94 4.12
C ILE A 37 11.69 1.82 4.11
N ASN A 38 12.96 2.19 4.21
CA ASN A 38 14.06 1.22 4.24
C ASN A 38 14.11 0.54 5.61
N ASP A 39 13.78 -0.74 5.62
CA ASP A 39 13.77 -1.58 6.81
C ASP A 39 15.15 -2.23 7.05
N LYS A 40 16.21 -1.40 7.04
CA LYS A 40 17.61 -1.83 7.26
C LYS A 40 18.11 -2.82 6.20
N SER A 41 17.87 -2.53 4.92
CA SER A 41 18.43 -3.31 3.81
C SER A 41 19.95 -3.44 3.90
N LYS A 42 20.46 -4.62 3.58
CA LYS A 42 21.89 -4.95 3.57
C LYS A 42 22.46 -5.07 2.15
N ASP A 43 21.58 -5.10 1.15
CA ASP A 43 21.94 -5.13 -0.27
C ASP A 43 22.03 -3.70 -0.86
N ASN A 44 22.11 -3.60 -2.18
CA ASN A 44 22.23 -2.31 -2.86
C ASN A 44 20.90 -1.55 -3.02
N SER A 45 19.77 -2.06 -2.51
CA SER A 45 18.43 -1.48 -2.69
C SER A 45 18.37 0.00 -2.31
N LEU A 46 18.90 0.34 -1.12
CA LEU A 46 18.88 1.72 -0.64
C LEU A 46 19.66 2.67 -1.54
N ASN A 47 20.85 2.28 -1.99
CA ASN A 47 21.64 3.13 -2.87
C ASN A 47 20.93 3.38 -4.21
N MET A 48 20.27 2.36 -4.75
CA MET A 48 19.49 2.47 -5.98
C MET A 48 18.36 3.50 -5.82
N VAL A 49 17.62 3.44 -4.70
CA VAL A 49 16.53 4.39 -4.41
C VAL A 49 17.05 5.81 -4.21
N LEU A 50 18.19 5.99 -3.52
CA LEU A 50 18.82 7.30 -3.32
C LEU A 50 19.17 7.98 -4.65
N GLU A 51 19.61 7.24 -5.66
CA GLU A 51 19.90 7.81 -6.99
C GLU A 51 18.63 8.30 -7.71
N PHE A 52 17.48 7.66 -7.48
CA PHE A 52 16.21 8.12 -8.01
C PHE A 52 15.67 9.34 -7.25
N ALA A 53 15.80 9.35 -5.93
CA ALA A 53 15.36 10.47 -5.10
C ALA A 53 16.11 11.79 -5.41
N LYS A 54 17.36 11.72 -5.87
CA LYS A 54 18.10 12.91 -6.36
C LYS A 54 17.46 13.54 -7.60
N LYS A 55 16.72 12.77 -8.40
CA LYS A 55 16.14 13.18 -9.68
C LYS A 55 14.65 13.50 -9.60
N ASP A 56 13.94 12.94 -8.62
CA ASP A 56 12.50 13.11 -8.45
C ASP A 56 12.17 13.50 -7.00
N PRO A 57 11.82 14.76 -6.74
CA PRO A 57 11.56 15.27 -5.39
C PRO A 57 10.30 14.69 -4.74
N ARG A 58 9.47 13.94 -5.49
CA ARG A 58 8.32 13.23 -4.94
C ARG A 58 8.73 12.01 -4.11
N ILE A 59 9.98 11.51 -4.31
CA ILE A 59 10.52 10.36 -3.58
C ILE A 59 11.11 10.85 -2.26
N LYS A 60 10.56 10.36 -1.16
CA LYS A 60 11.03 10.60 0.20
C LYS A 60 11.47 9.28 0.81
N ILE A 61 12.61 9.26 1.48
CA ILE A 61 13.20 8.04 2.06
C ILE A 61 13.27 8.19 3.56
N PHE A 62 12.74 7.19 4.26
CA PHE A 62 12.83 7.03 5.70
C PHE A 62 13.51 5.70 5.99
N GLN A 63 14.17 5.61 7.14
CA GLN A 63 14.93 4.42 7.50
C GLN A 63 14.62 3.99 8.92
N ASN A 64 14.33 2.70 9.11
CA ASN A 64 14.27 2.09 10.42
C ASN A 64 15.69 1.87 10.97
N GLU A 65 15.85 2.00 12.27
CA GLU A 65 17.16 1.77 12.95
C GLU A 65 17.55 0.28 12.95
N GLU A 66 16.56 -0.60 12.93
CA GLU A 66 16.68 -2.04 12.78
C GLU A 66 15.60 -2.60 11.84
N ASN A 67 15.69 -3.90 11.49
CA ASN A 67 14.64 -4.56 10.73
C ASN A 67 13.42 -4.80 11.61
N LEU A 68 12.36 -4.04 11.40
CA LEU A 68 11.11 -4.09 12.16
C LEU A 68 10.00 -4.86 11.44
N GLY A 69 10.21 -5.23 10.16
CA GLY A 69 9.25 -5.93 9.33
C GLY A 69 8.32 -4.99 8.53
N THR A 70 7.60 -5.60 7.60
CA THR A 70 6.77 -4.89 6.62
C THR A 70 5.65 -4.09 7.29
N PHE A 71 5.01 -4.64 8.32
CA PHE A 71 3.93 -3.97 9.04
C PHE A 71 4.40 -2.66 9.67
N ALA A 72 5.49 -2.69 10.43
CA ALA A 72 6.04 -1.49 11.07
C ALA A 72 6.49 -0.45 10.03
N SER A 73 7.10 -0.91 8.94
CA SER A 73 7.52 -0.03 7.84
C SER A 73 6.32 0.65 7.16
N ARG A 74 5.23 -0.06 6.91
CA ARG A 74 3.99 0.54 6.38
C ARG A 74 3.42 1.58 7.34
N ASN A 75 3.38 1.29 8.64
CA ASN A 75 2.90 2.21 9.67
C ASN A 75 3.74 3.49 9.72
N LEU A 76 5.07 3.37 9.69
CA LEU A 76 5.96 4.52 9.63
C LEU A 76 5.68 5.37 8.38
N GLY A 77 5.47 4.73 7.23
CA GLY A 77 5.10 5.42 5.99
C GLY A 77 3.79 6.21 6.12
N VAL A 78 2.76 5.65 6.75
CA VAL A 78 1.50 6.35 7.01
C VAL A 78 1.70 7.58 7.89
N LEU A 79 2.50 7.47 8.95
CA LEU A 79 2.78 8.60 9.85
C LEU A 79 3.49 9.75 9.11
N HIS A 80 4.38 9.44 8.16
CA HIS A 80 5.10 10.43 7.37
C HIS A 80 4.37 10.90 6.11
N SER A 81 3.25 10.25 5.72
CA SER A 81 2.48 10.67 4.56
C SER A 81 1.78 12.00 4.79
N SER A 82 1.56 12.76 3.71
CA SER A 82 0.91 14.07 3.77
C SER A 82 -0.40 14.15 2.99
N SER A 83 -0.81 13.07 2.31
CA SER A 83 -2.10 13.00 1.62
C SER A 83 -3.17 12.28 2.44
N ASP A 84 -4.44 12.48 2.06
CA ASP A 84 -5.58 11.81 2.69
C ASP A 84 -5.75 10.36 2.23
N PHE A 85 -5.13 9.98 1.11
CA PHE A 85 -5.30 8.66 0.49
C PHE A 85 -3.97 7.92 0.38
N ILE A 86 -3.97 6.65 0.75
CA ILE A 86 -2.79 5.80 0.84
C ILE A 86 -2.95 4.56 -0.04
N ILE A 87 -1.94 4.28 -0.85
CA ILE A 87 -1.73 2.98 -1.51
C ILE A 87 -0.44 2.38 -0.95
N PHE A 88 -0.49 1.12 -0.55
CA PHE A 88 0.71 0.33 -0.26
C PHE A 88 1.15 -0.40 -1.54
N LEU A 89 2.44 -0.42 -1.78
CA LEU A 89 3.04 -1.17 -2.89
C LEU A 89 4.23 -1.95 -2.36
N ASP A 90 4.24 -3.26 -2.57
CA ASP A 90 5.40 -4.07 -2.20
C ASP A 90 6.55 -3.81 -3.18
N SER A 91 7.79 -3.89 -2.69
CA SER A 91 8.98 -3.49 -3.46
C SER A 91 9.29 -4.38 -4.68
N ASP A 92 8.62 -5.53 -4.79
CA ASP A 92 8.70 -6.47 -5.90
C ASP A 92 7.50 -6.40 -6.87
N ASP A 93 6.51 -5.54 -6.57
CA ASP A 93 5.33 -5.30 -7.38
C ASP A 93 5.43 -4.01 -8.22
N PHE A 94 4.42 -3.73 -9.03
CA PHE A 94 4.31 -2.51 -9.82
C PHE A 94 2.86 -2.13 -10.10
N LEU A 95 2.61 -0.83 -10.26
CA LEU A 95 1.31 -0.26 -10.59
C LEU A 95 1.12 -0.15 -12.11
N THR A 96 -0.13 -0.26 -12.57
CA THR A 96 -0.50 0.19 -13.93
C THR A 96 -0.35 1.71 -14.03
N LEU A 97 -0.22 2.22 -15.25
CA LEU A 97 0.12 3.61 -15.50
C LEU A 97 -0.87 4.63 -14.91
N ASP A 98 -2.13 4.24 -14.81
CA ASP A 98 -3.28 5.06 -14.41
C ASP A 98 -3.83 4.70 -13.02
N ALA A 99 -3.19 3.76 -12.30
CA ALA A 99 -3.69 3.23 -11.03
C ALA A 99 -3.96 4.33 -9.99
N CYS A 100 -3.03 5.27 -9.81
CA CYS A 100 -3.21 6.36 -8.85
C CYS A 100 -4.30 7.35 -9.26
N GLU A 101 -4.46 7.63 -10.55
CA GLU A 101 -5.49 8.53 -11.05
C GLU A 101 -6.88 7.94 -10.83
N ILE A 102 -7.06 6.66 -11.17
CA ILE A 102 -8.32 5.94 -10.96
C ILE A 102 -8.63 5.87 -9.46
N ALA A 103 -7.66 5.46 -8.64
CA ALA A 103 -7.86 5.36 -7.19
C ALA A 103 -8.25 6.72 -6.59
N PHE A 104 -7.53 7.79 -6.93
CA PHE A 104 -7.85 9.12 -6.43
C PHE A 104 -9.25 9.58 -6.84
N LYS A 105 -9.61 9.41 -8.12
CA LYS A 105 -10.92 9.78 -8.65
C LYS A 105 -12.07 9.07 -7.93
N GLU A 106 -11.90 7.78 -7.65
CA GLU A 106 -12.92 7.00 -6.93
C GLU A 106 -12.99 7.42 -5.46
N MET A 107 -11.85 7.53 -4.76
CA MET A 107 -11.81 7.94 -3.35
C MET A 107 -12.41 9.35 -3.13
N LYS A 108 -12.29 10.26 -4.10
CA LYS A 108 -12.91 11.59 -4.06
C LYS A 108 -14.43 11.56 -4.09
N LYS A 109 -15.06 10.45 -4.42
CA LYS A 109 -16.53 10.27 -4.32
C LYS A 109 -16.99 10.09 -2.86
N GLY A 110 -16.07 10.02 -1.91
CA GLY A 110 -16.36 9.92 -0.47
C GLY A 110 -16.25 8.52 0.11
N PHE A 111 -15.66 7.58 -0.64
CA PHE A 111 -15.41 6.23 -0.13
C PHE A 111 -14.29 6.23 0.92
N ASP A 112 -14.41 5.36 1.90
CA ASP A 112 -13.40 5.15 2.93
C ASP A 112 -12.36 4.12 2.49
N LEU A 113 -12.75 3.17 1.63
CA LEU A 113 -11.93 2.12 1.09
C LEU A 113 -12.25 1.90 -0.39
N LEU A 114 -11.23 1.73 -1.21
CA LEU A 114 -11.33 1.23 -2.58
C LEU A 114 -10.56 -0.09 -2.67
N CYS A 115 -11.20 -1.15 -3.16
CA CYS A 115 -10.55 -2.39 -3.54
C CYS A 115 -10.43 -2.46 -5.06
N PHE A 116 -9.31 -2.93 -5.58
CA PHE A 116 -9.09 -3.04 -7.03
C PHE A 116 -8.50 -4.40 -7.42
N ASP A 117 -8.68 -4.73 -8.68
CA ASP A 117 -8.17 -5.97 -9.27
C ASP A 117 -6.64 -5.97 -9.33
N ALA A 118 -6.05 -7.15 -9.30
CA ALA A 118 -4.62 -7.30 -9.45
C ALA A 118 -4.24 -8.51 -10.32
N PHE A 119 -3.16 -8.34 -11.06
CA PHE A 119 -2.53 -9.41 -11.83
C PHE A 119 -1.43 -10.06 -10.99
N VAL A 120 -1.50 -11.37 -10.80
CA VAL A 120 -0.40 -12.12 -10.20
C VAL A 120 0.37 -12.84 -11.29
N HIS A 121 1.60 -12.41 -11.53
CA HIS A 121 2.53 -13.06 -12.43
C HIS A 121 3.33 -14.13 -11.65
N ARG A 122 2.92 -15.38 -11.74
CA ARG A 122 3.76 -16.53 -11.32
C ARG A 122 4.40 -17.20 -12.54
N VAL A 123 5.57 -17.80 -12.35
CA VAL A 123 6.38 -18.41 -13.41
C VAL A 123 5.61 -19.42 -14.30
N LYS A 124 4.51 -19.98 -13.82
CA LYS A 124 3.69 -20.97 -14.54
C LYS A 124 2.20 -20.64 -14.68
N THR A 125 1.68 -19.62 -14.00
CA THR A 125 0.24 -19.31 -14.01
C THR A 125 0.01 -17.81 -13.89
N LYS A 126 -0.88 -17.27 -14.74
CA LYS A 126 -1.44 -15.95 -14.55
C LYS A 126 -2.69 -16.11 -13.70
N GLN A 127 -2.70 -15.59 -12.48
CA GLN A 127 -3.90 -15.52 -11.66
C GLN A 127 -4.40 -14.08 -11.62
N PHE A 128 -5.71 -13.92 -11.70
CA PHE A 128 -6.38 -12.65 -11.47
C PHE A 128 -7.02 -12.69 -10.10
N TYR A 129 -6.74 -11.70 -9.25
CA TYR A 129 -7.66 -11.35 -8.19
C TYR A 129 -8.68 -10.40 -8.79
N ARG A 130 -9.90 -10.87 -8.94
CA ARG A 130 -11.00 -10.09 -9.53
C ARG A 130 -12.11 -9.95 -8.52
N PHE A 131 -12.47 -8.71 -8.22
CA PHE A 131 -13.77 -8.41 -7.62
C PHE A 131 -14.82 -8.62 -8.72
N LYS A 132 -15.83 -9.44 -8.46
CA LYS A 132 -16.77 -9.90 -9.50
C LYS A 132 -17.64 -8.79 -10.10
N GLN A 133 -17.77 -7.65 -9.43
CA GLN A 133 -18.60 -6.50 -9.84
C GLN A 133 -18.08 -5.22 -9.18
N ASP A 134 -18.39 -4.07 -9.79
CA ASP A 134 -18.25 -2.76 -9.19
C ASP A 134 -19.39 -2.57 -8.17
N GLU A 135 -19.19 -3.04 -6.96
CA GLU A 135 -20.17 -2.99 -5.88
C GLU A 135 -19.77 -1.94 -4.85
N VAL A 136 -20.75 -1.17 -4.39
CA VAL A 136 -20.61 -0.22 -3.30
C VAL A 136 -21.35 -0.75 -2.09
N PHE A 137 -20.67 -0.84 -0.95
CA PHE A 137 -21.21 -1.34 0.30
C PHE A 137 -21.15 -0.26 1.37
N ASN A 138 -22.14 -0.20 2.24
CA ASN A 138 -21.95 0.39 3.55
C ASN A 138 -21.21 -0.61 4.46
N GLN A 139 -20.75 -0.16 5.63
CA GLN A 139 -19.99 -0.98 6.57
C GLN A 139 -20.66 -2.32 6.90
N LYS A 140 -21.97 -2.30 7.22
CA LYS A 140 -22.69 -3.50 7.58
C LYS A 140 -22.77 -4.50 6.43
N GLU A 141 -23.13 -4.02 5.24
CA GLU A 141 -23.19 -4.82 4.01
C GLU A 141 -21.83 -5.43 3.68
N PHE A 142 -20.75 -4.65 3.86
CA PHE A 142 -19.40 -5.13 3.59
C PHE A 142 -18.97 -6.23 4.58
N LEU A 143 -19.28 -6.08 5.88
CA LEU A 143 -18.98 -7.11 6.87
C LEU A 143 -19.82 -8.38 6.61
N GLU A 144 -21.07 -8.25 6.21
CA GLU A 144 -21.90 -9.39 5.79
C GLU A 144 -21.34 -10.06 4.52
N PHE A 145 -20.90 -9.29 3.55
CA PHE A 145 -20.22 -9.79 2.36
C PHE A 145 -18.98 -10.60 2.74
N LEU A 146 -18.09 -10.04 3.57
CA LEU A 146 -16.87 -10.71 4.03
C LEU A 146 -17.17 -12.03 4.74
N SER A 147 -18.22 -12.08 5.56
CA SER A 147 -18.61 -13.30 6.31
C SER A 147 -19.01 -14.46 5.39
N LYS A 148 -19.47 -14.15 4.17
CA LYS A 148 -19.91 -15.12 3.16
C LYS A 148 -18.79 -15.51 2.17
N GLN A 149 -17.69 -14.78 2.15
CA GLN A 149 -16.58 -15.04 1.23
C GLN A 149 -15.58 -16.04 1.81
N ARG A 150 -15.36 -17.15 1.09
CA ARG A 150 -14.29 -18.10 1.44
C ARG A 150 -12.89 -17.64 1.05
N HIS A 151 -12.81 -16.73 0.09
CA HIS A 151 -11.55 -16.28 -0.52
C HIS A 151 -11.61 -14.77 -0.78
N PHE A 152 -11.47 -13.98 0.27
CA PHE A 152 -11.30 -12.53 0.15
C PHE A 152 -9.80 -12.20 0.04
N CYS A 153 -9.46 -11.25 -0.82
CA CYS A 153 -8.08 -10.76 -0.91
C CYS A 153 -7.80 -9.79 0.24
N TRP A 154 -7.12 -10.25 1.27
CA TRP A 154 -6.77 -9.46 2.44
C TRP A 154 -5.53 -8.57 2.20
N SER A 155 -4.79 -8.78 1.11
CA SER A 155 -3.58 -8.03 0.82
C SER A 155 -3.82 -6.53 0.75
N VAL A 156 -3.01 -5.75 1.45
CA VAL A 156 -3.16 -4.28 1.51
C VAL A 156 -2.81 -3.62 0.18
N TRP A 157 -1.95 -4.25 -0.64
CA TRP A 157 -1.53 -3.72 -1.95
C TRP A 157 -2.61 -3.76 -3.03
N THR A 158 -3.78 -4.38 -2.78
CA THR A 158 -4.97 -4.32 -3.66
C THR A 158 -5.96 -3.24 -3.23
N LYS A 159 -5.56 -2.28 -2.43
CA LYS A 159 -6.48 -1.32 -1.82
C LYS A 159 -5.92 0.10 -1.78
N CYS A 160 -6.83 1.05 -1.86
CA CYS A 160 -6.57 2.44 -1.50
C CYS A 160 -7.37 2.77 -0.23
N PHE A 161 -6.68 3.33 0.75
CA PHE A 161 -7.18 3.57 2.09
C PHE A 161 -7.30 5.08 2.38
N LYS A 162 -8.24 5.44 3.21
CA LYS A 162 -8.32 6.78 3.80
C LYS A 162 -7.43 6.86 5.04
N LYS A 163 -6.50 7.82 5.06
CA LYS A 163 -5.46 7.92 6.09
C LYS A 163 -6.02 8.08 7.50
N ASP A 164 -7.04 8.90 7.70
CA ASP A 164 -7.63 9.15 9.01
C ASP A 164 -8.19 7.87 9.65
N ILE A 165 -8.72 6.95 8.84
CA ILE A 165 -9.21 5.65 9.31
C ILE A 165 -8.04 4.73 9.69
N ILE A 166 -6.95 4.74 8.91
CA ILE A 166 -5.73 4.00 9.30
C ILE A 166 -5.23 4.49 10.67
N LEU A 167 -5.15 5.79 10.88
CA LEU A 167 -4.68 6.36 12.15
C LEU A 167 -5.58 5.98 13.32
N LYS A 168 -6.91 6.00 13.15
CA LYS A 168 -7.85 5.49 14.16
C LYS A 168 -7.64 4.00 14.46
N SER A 169 -7.32 3.22 13.42
CA SER A 169 -7.02 1.79 13.58
C SER A 169 -5.76 1.58 14.42
N PHE A 170 -4.72 2.39 14.25
CA PHE A 170 -3.48 2.29 15.03
C PHE A 170 -3.69 2.52 16.53
N GLU A 171 -4.63 3.38 16.93
CA GLU A 171 -4.96 3.60 18.34
C GLU A 171 -5.47 2.33 19.02
N LYS A 172 -6.05 1.40 18.25
CA LYS A 172 -6.61 0.13 18.75
C LYS A 172 -5.63 -1.03 18.67
N ILE A 173 -4.66 -0.94 17.75
CA ILE A 173 -3.64 -1.98 17.56
C ILE A 173 -2.42 -1.62 18.41
N LYS A 174 -2.40 -2.06 19.66
CA LYS A 174 -1.17 -2.06 20.47
C LYS A 174 -0.37 -3.32 20.10
N ILE A 175 0.39 -3.25 19.02
CA ILE A 175 1.23 -4.37 18.59
C ILE A 175 2.65 -4.04 19.03
N ASP A 176 3.09 -4.65 20.12
CA ASP A 176 4.47 -4.60 20.61
C ASP A 176 5.36 -5.67 19.94
N GLU A 177 4.78 -6.55 19.10
CA GLU A 177 5.49 -7.69 18.53
C GLU A 177 5.62 -7.55 17.01
N ARG A 178 6.71 -8.11 16.45
CA ARG A 178 6.92 -8.24 15.01
C ARG A 178 5.92 -9.22 14.43
N LEU A 179 4.91 -8.73 13.75
CA LEU A 179 4.00 -9.57 13.00
C LEU A 179 4.68 -9.99 11.68
N SER A 180 4.95 -11.29 11.55
CA SER A 180 5.58 -11.88 10.36
C SER A 180 4.57 -12.58 9.45
N TYR A 181 3.37 -12.87 9.94
CA TYR A 181 2.31 -13.56 9.21
C TYR A 181 0.94 -13.00 9.58
N GLY A 182 0.11 -12.78 8.57
CA GLY A 182 -1.28 -12.35 8.76
C GLY A 182 -1.44 -10.89 9.14
N GLU A 183 -0.37 -10.09 9.03
CA GLU A 183 -0.38 -8.65 9.31
C GLU A 183 -1.38 -7.92 8.42
N ASP A 184 -1.48 -8.28 7.14
CA ASP A 184 -2.44 -7.72 6.19
C ASP A 184 -3.88 -8.02 6.60
N VAL A 185 -4.13 -9.25 7.06
CA VAL A 185 -5.46 -9.67 7.54
C VAL A 185 -5.85 -8.85 8.76
N LEU A 186 -4.96 -8.76 9.75
CA LEU A 186 -5.20 -8.00 10.96
C LEU A 186 -5.43 -6.53 10.67
N PHE A 187 -4.55 -5.92 9.84
CA PHE A 187 -4.67 -4.53 9.44
C PHE A 187 -6.02 -4.26 8.74
N CYS A 188 -6.34 -5.04 7.71
CA CYS A 188 -7.61 -4.89 6.99
C CYS A 188 -8.81 -5.11 7.91
N TYR A 189 -8.78 -6.15 8.75
CA TYR A 189 -9.89 -6.44 9.66
C TYR A 189 -10.18 -5.26 10.59
N ILE A 190 -9.14 -4.71 11.23
CA ILE A 190 -9.31 -3.59 12.14
C ILE A 190 -9.74 -2.34 11.36
N TYR A 191 -9.12 -2.06 10.21
CA TYR A 191 -9.53 -0.94 9.36
C TYR A 191 -11.02 -1.01 9.01
N PHE A 192 -11.53 -2.17 8.63
CA PHE A 192 -12.93 -2.38 8.25
C PHE A 192 -13.92 -2.15 9.40
N MET A 193 -13.45 -2.21 10.64
CA MET A 193 -14.28 -1.87 11.81
C MET A 193 -14.52 -0.35 11.96
N PHE A 194 -13.83 0.49 11.19
CA PHE A 194 -13.92 1.95 11.25
C PHE A 194 -14.38 2.61 9.94
N CYS A 195 -14.57 1.82 8.87
CA CYS A 195 -15.14 2.30 7.59
C CYS A 195 -16.63 2.60 7.69
#